data_a8f2d9bae55a6cf591b62536adbff523
#
_entry.id   a8f2d9bae55a6cf591b62536adbff523
#
_cell.length_a   1.000
_cell.length_b   1.000
_cell.length_c   1.000
_cell.angle_alpha   90.00
_cell.angle_beta   90.00
_cell.angle_gamma   90.00
#
_symmetry.space_group_name_H-M   'P 1'
#
loop_
_entity.id
_entity.type
_entity.pdbx_description
1 polymer ?
#
loop_
_entity_poly.entity_id
_entity_poly.type
_entity_poly.pdbx_seq_one_letter_code
_entity_poly.pdbx_strand_id
1 'polypeptide(L)'
;MNAQLENWPALRVVAPANDARMRSTAASEYVVETEGLTLQYGRKFALKDLSLRVPRGRIHAIVGANGAGKSSLFRVLLGFQTPSSGSARILDQSCAQLSPEVRGRIGFVNDEHTMPEWMRIGDVVAMQRRQYPQWDQARFDETAGHFNVLPEQKVAQLSRGERAGINLAMALAQSPELLILDEPTLGLDVVAKRAFLEALMFCNSVDACTIIYCSHQMEEIERVADNLIILERGELKHMSAPDEFCERVSLWVADLPAAAVTALRARPEVLLLQKLDGLVHVLILDRDAQYGEVLTGFGASHVQTMPVSLDRAVNAFLTRDHAAPAEEGAGHVRTQW
;
A
#
# COMPACT_ATOMS: atom_id res chain seq x y z
N MET A 1 -11.59 28.97 -19.07
CA MET A 1 -11.69 27.52 -19.22
C MET A 1 -12.35 26.92 -17.98
N ASN A 2 -13.52 27.51 -17.57
CA ASN A 2 -14.22 27.16 -16.31
C ASN A 2 -15.74 26.92 -16.52
N ALA A 3 -16.16 26.52 -17.72
CA ALA A 3 -17.58 26.42 -18.05
C ALA A 3 -18.14 24.97 -18.04
N GLN A 4 -17.37 23.96 -17.67
CA GLN A 4 -17.79 22.55 -17.73
C GLN A 4 -18.26 21.94 -16.40
N LEU A 5 -18.06 22.63 -15.26
CA LEU A 5 -18.43 22.11 -13.93
C LEU A 5 -19.84 22.50 -13.47
N GLU A 6 -20.56 23.37 -14.23
CA GLU A 6 -21.89 23.85 -13.84
C GLU A 6 -23.04 22.84 -14.04
N ASN A 7 -22.78 21.68 -14.62
CA ASN A 7 -23.81 20.70 -14.98
C ASN A 7 -24.05 19.56 -13.97
N TRP A 8 -23.46 19.62 -12.80
CA TRP A 8 -23.83 18.66 -11.74
C TRP A 8 -25.19 19.02 -11.16
N PRO A 9 -26.14 18.07 -11.04
CA PRO A 9 -27.51 18.39 -10.60
C PRO A 9 -27.44 18.98 -9.17
N ALA A 10 -27.80 20.26 -9.06
CA ALA A 10 -27.89 20.97 -7.79
C ALA A 10 -29.06 20.41 -6.95
N LEU A 11 -28.71 19.53 -6.00
CA LEU A 11 -29.65 19.10 -4.96
C LEU A 11 -29.61 20.11 -3.82
N ARG A 12 -30.76 20.65 -3.41
CA ARG A 12 -30.90 21.61 -2.30
C ARG A 12 -30.26 21.03 -1.03
N VAL A 13 -29.23 21.71 -0.54
CA VAL A 13 -28.56 21.42 0.73
C VAL A 13 -29.48 21.77 1.87
N VAL A 14 -29.85 20.80 2.70
CA VAL A 14 -30.31 21.07 4.07
C VAL A 14 -29.04 21.26 4.90
N ALA A 15 -28.84 22.45 5.44
CA ALA A 15 -27.67 22.77 6.26
C ALA A 15 -27.57 21.79 7.44
N PRO A 16 -26.37 21.22 7.73
CA PRO A 16 -26.20 20.40 8.91
C PRO A 16 -26.32 21.23 10.16
N ALA A 17 -27.14 20.78 11.10
CA ALA A 17 -27.17 21.32 12.45
C ALA A 17 -25.79 21.12 13.08
N ASN A 18 -25.22 22.23 13.52
CA ASN A 18 -23.93 22.31 14.23
C ASN A 18 -24.09 21.62 15.60
N ASP A 19 -23.81 20.35 15.70
CA ASP A 19 -23.83 19.61 16.96
C ASP A 19 -22.38 19.30 17.36
N ALA A 20 -21.84 20.22 18.16
CA ALA A 20 -20.56 20.05 18.86
C ALA A 20 -20.71 18.92 19.90
N ARG A 21 -20.61 17.66 19.46
CA ARG A 21 -20.64 16.50 20.35
C ARG A 21 -19.24 16.12 20.80
N MET A 22 -19.01 16.43 22.06
CA MET A 22 -18.16 15.72 23.03
C MET A 22 -17.07 14.83 22.46
N ARG A 23 -15.89 15.40 22.27
CA ARG A 23 -14.62 14.66 22.30
C ARG A 23 -14.34 14.29 23.76
N SER A 24 -14.83 13.15 24.21
CA SER A 24 -14.47 12.53 25.47
C SER A 24 -13.73 11.22 25.15
N THR A 25 -12.53 11.11 25.65
CA THR A 25 -11.43 10.18 25.50
C THR A 25 -10.50 10.58 24.38
N ALA A 26 -9.22 10.81 24.70
CA ALA A 26 -8.19 11.10 23.71
C ALA A 26 -8.20 9.98 22.67
N ALA A 27 -8.42 10.35 21.38
CA ALA A 27 -8.34 9.39 20.30
C ALA A 27 -6.97 8.72 20.33
N SER A 28 -6.90 7.41 20.07
CA SER A 28 -5.62 6.69 19.97
C SER A 28 -4.70 7.39 18.98
N GLU A 29 -3.41 7.41 19.27
CA GLU A 29 -2.36 7.87 18.36
C GLU A 29 -2.38 7.06 17.04
N TYR A 30 -2.93 5.85 17.08
CA TYR A 30 -2.98 4.92 15.95
C TYR A 30 -4.37 4.85 15.34
N VAL A 31 -4.42 4.81 14.01
CA VAL A 31 -5.66 4.64 13.24
C VAL A 31 -6.02 3.16 13.08
N VAL A 32 -5.01 2.31 13.02
CA VAL A 32 -5.12 0.85 12.96
C VAL A 32 -4.20 0.23 13.99
N GLU A 33 -4.73 -0.74 14.73
CA GLU A 33 -3.98 -1.56 15.67
C GLU A 33 -4.37 -3.02 15.48
N THR A 34 -3.37 -3.90 15.35
CA THR A 34 -3.56 -5.34 15.35
C THR A 34 -2.66 -6.00 16.38
N GLU A 35 -3.16 -7.04 17.06
CA GLU A 35 -2.42 -7.80 18.07
C GLU A 35 -2.57 -9.28 17.80
N GLY A 36 -1.46 -9.95 17.43
CA GLY A 36 -1.42 -11.36 17.14
C GLY A 36 -2.39 -11.79 16.04
N LEU A 37 -2.73 -10.88 15.10
CA LEU A 37 -3.77 -11.09 14.12
C LEU A 37 -3.44 -12.26 13.21
N THR A 38 -4.28 -13.30 13.22
CA THR A 38 -4.11 -14.48 12.40
C THR A 38 -5.37 -14.75 11.58
N LEU A 39 -5.21 -14.97 10.28
CA LEU A 39 -6.27 -15.37 9.38
C LEU A 39 -5.83 -16.60 8.59
N GLN A 40 -6.62 -17.66 8.66
CA GLN A 40 -6.33 -18.93 8.02
C GLN A 40 -7.46 -19.37 7.08
N TYR A 41 -7.12 -19.78 5.87
CA TYR A 41 -8.01 -20.42 4.91
C TYR A 41 -7.63 -21.90 4.76
N GLY A 42 -8.40 -22.79 5.37
CA GLY A 42 -8.06 -24.20 5.42
C GLY A 42 -6.72 -24.43 6.12
N ARG A 43 -5.70 -24.88 5.39
CA ARG A 43 -4.35 -25.10 5.92
C ARG A 43 -3.38 -23.94 5.66
N LYS A 44 -3.81 -22.91 4.89
CA LYS A 44 -2.94 -21.80 4.49
C LYS A 44 -3.18 -20.59 5.38
N PHE A 45 -2.14 -20.08 6.00
CA PHE A 45 -2.16 -18.80 6.68
C PHE A 45 -2.11 -17.66 5.63
N ALA A 46 -3.07 -16.75 5.71
CA ALA A 46 -3.07 -15.51 4.95
C ALA A 46 -2.47 -14.37 5.79
N LEU A 47 -2.73 -14.39 7.11
CA LEU A 47 -2.08 -13.55 8.11
C LEU A 47 -1.65 -14.47 9.25
N LYS A 48 -0.48 -14.18 9.85
CA LYS A 48 0.09 -15.01 10.89
C LYS A 48 0.76 -14.13 11.93
N ASP A 49 0.17 -14.10 13.13
CA ASP A 49 0.66 -13.36 14.30
C ASP A 49 1.04 -11.90 13.99
N LEU A 50 0.23 -11.24 13.15
CA LEU A 50 0.49 -9.89 12.68
C LEU A 50 0.15 -8.87 13.76
N SER A 51 1.16 -8.21 14.32
CA SER A 51 1.01 -7.09 15.24
C SER A 51 1.52 -5.82 14.56
N LEU A 52 0.59 -4.89 14.29
CA LEU A 52 0.84 -3.67 13.53
C LEU A 52 0.15 -2.48 14.21
N ARG A 53 0.84 -1.34 14.28
CA ARG A 53 0.29 -0.06 14.73
C ARG A 53 0.55 1.00 13.66
N VAL A 54 -0.52 1.58 13.11
CA VAL A 54 -0.46 2.59 12.05
C VAL A 54 -0.76 3.96 12.63
N PRO A 55 0.21 4.87 12.71
CA PRO A 55 0.01 6.24 13.19
C PRO A 55 -0.99 7.03 12.34
N ARG A 56 -1.69 8.00 12.97
CA ARG A 56 -2.64 8.88 12.27
C ARG A 56 -1.92 9.97 11.46
N GLY A 57 -2.61 10.50 10.43
CA GLY A 57 -2.23 11.71 9.69
C GLY A 57 -1.06 11.53 8.73
N ARG A 58 -0.72 10.29 8.36
CA ARG A 58 0.41 9.97 7.47
C ARG A 58 -0.02 9.04 6.33
N ILE A 59 0.83 8.96 5.30
CA ILE A 59 0.68 8.01 4.21
C ILE A 59 1.57 6.79 4.48
N HIS A 60 0.94 5.63 4.60
CA HIS A 60 1.60 4.36 4.87
C HIS A 60 1.52 3.46 3.65
N ALA A 61 2.66 3.13 3.06
CA ALA A 61 2.71 2.17 1.96
C ALA A 61 2.86 0.75 2.49
N ILE A 62 1.99 -0.17 2.04
CA ILE A 62 2.12 -1.59 2.32
C ILE A 62 2.65 -2.30 1.08
N VAL A 63 3.80 -2.95 1.22
CA VAL A 63 4.45 -3.71 0.16
C VAL A 63 4.63 -5.18 0.55
N GLY A 64 4.76 -6.02 -0.45
CA GLY A 64 4.98 -7.45 -0.27
C GLY A 64 4.61 -8.21 -1.54
N ALA A 65 5.15 -9.40 -1.72
CA ALA A 65 4.87 -10.25 -2.86
C ALA A 65 3.38 -10.63 -2.96
N ASN A 66 2.95 -11.13 -4.11
CA ASN A 66 1.60 -11.66 -4.26
C ASN A 66 1.37 -12.80 -3.26
N GLY A 67 0.27 -12.71 -2.51
CA GLY A 67 -0.02 -13.65 -1.43
C GLY A 67 0.65 -13.32 -0.09
N ALA A 68 1.32 -12.17 0.05
CA ALA A 68 1.90 -11.71 1.32
C ALA A 68 0.86 -11.38 2.41
N GLY A 69 -0.44 -11.31 2.06
CA GLY A 69 -1.51 -11.06 3.02
C GLY A 69 -2.14 -9.66 2.96
N LYS A 70 -1.67 -8.77 2.06
CA LYS A 70 -2.12 -7.37 1.95
C LYS A 70 -3.64 -7.22 1.85
N SER A 71 -4.26 -7.77 0.82
CA SER A 71 -5.73 -7.70 0.63
C SER A 71 -6.50 -8.48 1.72
N SER A 72 -5.88 -9.51 2.32
CA SER A 72 -6.47 -10.22 3.47
C SER A 72 -6.49 -9.35 4.72
N LEU A 73 -5.44 -8.56 4.96
CA LEU A 73 -5.41 -7.56 6.02
C LEU A 73 -6.53 -6.52 5.80
N PHE A 74 -6.67 -5.96 4.60
CA PHE A 74 -7.73 -5.00 4.30
C PHE A 74 -9.12 -5.57 4.52
N ARG A 75 -9.37 -6.83 4.13
CA ARG A 75 -10.66 -7.49 4.38
C ARG A 75 -10.99 -7.61 5.87
N VAL A 76 -9.99 -7.89 6.71
CA VAL A 76 -10.17 -7.92 8.17
C VAL A 76 -10.42 -6.52 8.71
N LEU A 77 -9.62 -5.53 8.32
CA LEU A 77 -9.74 -4.14 8.77
C LEU A 77 -11.11 -3.55 8.42
N LEU A 78 -11.63 -3.83 7.23
CA LEU A 78 -12.95 -3.37 6.77
C LEU A 78 -14.12 -4.19 7.35
N GLY A 79 -13.83 -5.23 8.13
CA GLY A 79 -14.84 -6.10 8.74
C GLY A 79 -15.53 -7.04 7.75
N PHE A 80 -14.93 -7.28 6.57
CA PHE A 80 -15.42 -8.26 5.58
C PHE A 80 -15.01 -9.70 5.92
N GLN A 81 -14.00 -9.85 6.77
CA GLN A 81 -13.48 -11.14 7.18
C GLN A 81 -13.18 -11.15 8.68
N THR A 82 -13.68 -12.17 9.38
CA THR A 82 -13.37 -12.41 10.78
C THR A 82 -12.01 -13.10 10.89
N PRO A 83 -11.08 -12.63 11.74
CA PRO A 83 -9.81 -13.31 11.97
C PRO A 83 -10.01 -14.65 12.66
N SER A 84 -9.07 -15.59 12.47
CA SER A 84 -9.05 -16.88 13.13
C SER A 84 -8.63 -16.76 14.60
N SER A 85 -7.73 -15.81 14.92
CA SER A 85 -7.31 -15.44 16.27
C SER A 85 -6.67 -14.04 16.28
N GLY A 86 -6.39 -13.51 17.48
CA GLY A 86 -5.90 -12.17 17.67
C GLY A 86 -7.01 -11.11 17.55
N SER A 87 -6.61 -9.85 17.47
CA SER A 87 -7.54 -8.74 17.39
C SER A 87 -7.12 -7.71 16.35
N ALA A 88 -8.10 -6.96 15.82
CA ALA A 88 -7.88 -5.82 14.95
C ALA A 88 -8.84 -4.69 15.32
N ARG A 89 -8.31 -3.47 15.40
CA ARG A 89 -9.05 -2.24 15.65
C ARG A 89 -8.77 -1.23 14.55
N ILE A 90 -9.78 -0.45 14.20
CA ILE A 90 -9.72 0.65 13.24
C ILE A 90 -10.53 1.82 13.78
N LEU A 91 -9.98 3.03 13.77
CA LEU A 91 -10.62 4.22 14.33
C LEU A 91 -11.19 3.97 15.75
N ASP A 92 -10.40 3.32 16.60
CA ASP A 92 -10.72 2.96 17.99
C ASP A 92 -11.85 1.93 18.17
N GLN A 93 -12.37 1.33 17.08
CA GLN A 93 -13.37 0.26 17.14
C GLN A 93 -12.81 -1.10 16.72
N SER A 94 -13.38 -2.17 17.27
CA SER A 94 -13.08 -3.53 16.80
C SER A 94 -13.55 -3.73 15.36
N CYS A 95 -12.67 -4.23 14.50
CA CYS A 95 -13.01 -4.51 13.09
C CYS A 95 -14.14 -5.53 12.92
N ALA A 96 -14.36 -6.41 13.92
CA ALA A 96 -15.45 -7.37 13.90
C ALA A 96 -16.83 -6.73 14.12
N GLN A 97 -16.91 -5.50 14.64
CA GLN A 97 -18.14 -4.83 15.04
C GLN A 97 -18.12 -3.33 14.69
N LEU A 98 -17.75 -3.01 13.45
CA LEU A 98 -17.73 -1.63 12.98
C LEU A 98 -19.15 -1.06 12.89
N SER A 99 -19.38 0.05 13.58
CA SER A 99 -20.65 0.78 13.48
C SER A 99 -20.78 1.47 12.10
N PRO A 100 -22.00 1.77 11.64
CA PRO A 100 -22.23 2.52 10.41
C PRO A 100 -21.50 3.88 10.39
N GLU A 101 -21.43 4.56 11.54
CA GLU A 101 -20.77 5.85 11.69
C GLU A 101 -19.27 5.73 11.45
N VAL A 102 -18.61 4.71 11.98
CA VAL A 102 -17.17 4.46 11.77
C VAL A 102 -16.92 4.02 10.33
N ARG A 103 -17.80 3.17 9.76
CA ARG A 103 -17.70 2.80 8.33
C ARG A 103 -17.79 4.03 7.43
N GLY A 104 -18.63 5.00 7.75
CA GLY A 104 -18.75 6.26 7.01
C GLY A 104 -17.50 7.16 7.07
N ARG A 105 -16.56 6.89 7.99
CA ARG A 105 -15.28 7.60 8.14
C ARG A 105 -14.12 6.87 7.46
N ILE A 106 -14.38 5.75 6.78
CA ILE A 106 -13.37 4.95 6.08
C ILE A 106 -13.69 4.99 4.59
N GLY A 107 -12.78 5.56 3.80
CA GLY A 107 -12.79 5.44 2.34
C GLY A 107 -12.06 4.17 1.91
N PHE A 108 -12.56 3.49 0.88
CA PHE A 108 -11.90 2.32 0.29
C PHE A 108 -11.96 2.37 -1.23
N VAL A 109 -10.80 2.19 -1.85
CA VAL A 109 -10.66 2.06 -3.31
C VAL A 109 -9.83 0.81 -3.60
N ASN A 110 -10.33 -0.06 -4.47
CA ASN A 110 -9.61 -1.25 -4.93
C ASN A 110 -9.19 -1.10 -6.41
N ASP A 111 -8.42 -2.05 -6.90
CA ASP A 111 -7.92 -2.11 -8.27
C ASP A 111 -9.01 -2.34 -9.35
N GLU A 112 -10.14 -2.92 -8.96
CA GLU A 112 -11.23 -3.23 -9.88
C GLU A 112 -12.04 -1.99 -10.26
N HIS A 113 -12.03 -0.95 -9.42
CA HIS A 113 -12.85 0.28 -9.60
C HIS A 113 -14.30 -0.02 -9.94
N THR A 114 -14.88 -0.98 -9.21
CA THR A 114 -16.20 -1.55 -9.52
C THR A 114 -17.31 -0.53 -9.32
N MET A 115 -18.04 -0.24 -10.40
CA MET A 115 -19.26 0.57 -10.40
C MET A 115 -20.28 -0.08 -11.34
N PRO A 116 -21.60 0.16 -11.15
CA PRO A 116 -22.63 -0.38 -12.04
C PRO A 116 -22.48 0.17 -13.47
N GLU A 117 -22.06 -0.66 -14.41
CA GLU A 117 -21.74 -0.24 -15.80
C GLU A 117 -22.90 0.41 -16.56
N TRP A 118 -24.12 0.05 -16.21
CA TRP A 118 -25.34 0.57 -16.84
C TRP A 118 -25.77 1.94 -16.32
N MET A 119 -25.26 2.38 -15.16
CA MET A 119 -25.60 3.66 -14.54
C MET A 119 -24.83 4.83 -15.18
N ARG A 120 -25.40 6.03 -15.11
CA ARG A 120 -24.71 7.28 -15.40
C ARG A 120 -23.88 7.70 -14.18
N ILE A 121 -22.78 8.38 -14.42
CA ILE A 121 -21.91 8.86 -13.33
C ILE A 121 -22.65 9.77 -12.36
N GLY A 122 -23.48 10.70 -12.87
CA GLY A 122 -24.31 11.56 -12.03
C GLY A 122 -25.24 10.78 -11.10
N ASP A 123 -25.82 9.66 -11.57
CA ASP A 123 -26.69 8.80 -10.76
C ASP A 123 -25.90 8.05 -9.67
N VAL A 124 -24.71 7.52 -10.02
CA VAL A 124 -23.81 6.85 -9.04
C VAL A 124 -23.41 7.83 -7.94
N VAL A 125 -22.98 9.02 -8.31
CA VAL A 125 -22.57 10.07 -7.36
C VAL A 125 -23.75 10.51 -6.49
N ALA A 126 -24.93 10.72 -7.08
CA ALA A 126 -26.12 11.08 -6.32
C ALA A 126 -26.56 9.99 -5.33
N MET A 127 -26.39 8.72 -5.69
CA MET A 127 -26.63 7.59 -4.80
C MET A 127 -25.63 7.58 -3.62
N GLN A 128 -24.35 7.72 -3.89
CA GLN A 128 -23.30 7.79 -2.87
C GLN A 128 -23.52 8.96 -1.91
N ARG A 129 -23.75 10.16 -2.45
CA ARG A 129 -24.01 11.35 -1.65
C ARG A 129 -25.14 11.19 -0.63
N ARG A 130 -26.19 10.42 -0.95
CA ARG A 130 -27.31 10.16 -0.03
C ARG A 130 -26.92 9.26 1.14
N GLN A 131 -25.88 8.45 0.99
CA GLN A 131 -25.43 7.51 2.03
C GLN A 131 -24.46 8.15 3.02
N TYR A 132 -23.79 9.25 2.61
CA TYR A 132 -22.74 9.89 3.42
C TYR A 132 -23.18 11.31 3.84
N PRO A 133 -23.62 11.49 5.11
CA PRO A 133 -24.09 12.79 5.60
C PRO A 133 -23.02 13.91 5.56
N GLN A 134 -21.75 13.53 5.57
CA GLN A 134 -20.60 14.46 5.54
C GLN A 134 -20.02 14.63 4.12
N TRP A 135 -20.81 14.32 3.08
CA TRP A 135 -20.37 14.45 1.71
C TRP A 135 -19.93 15.87 1.36
N ASP A 136 -18.67 16.01 0.94
CA ASP A 136 -18.09 17.25 0.45
C ASP A 136 -18.15 17.29 -1.09
N GLN A 137 -19.11 18.07 -1.62
CA GLN A 137 -19.30 18.21 -3.06
C GLN A 137 -18.14 18.97 -3.72
N ALA A 138 -17.58 19.98 -3.04
CA ALA A 138 -16.48 20.76 -3.59
C ALA A 138 -15.25 19.90 -3.82
N ARG A 139 -14.95 19.01 -2.85
CA ARG A 139 -13.87 18.04 -2.97
C ARG A 139 -14.10 17.02 -4.07
N PHE A 140 -15.35 16.53 -4.19
CA PHE A 140 -15.70 15.66 -5.31
C PHE A 140 -15.40 16.34 -6.64
N ASP A 141 -15.91 17.57 -6.83
CA ASP A 141 -15.79 18.33 -8.09
C ASP A 141 -14.32 18.65 -8.42
N GLU A 142 -13.53 19.02 -7.41
CA GLU A 142 -12.10 19.27 -7.56
C GLU A 142 -11.36 18.00 -8.04
N THR A 143 -11.55 16.88 -7.34
CA THR A 143 -10.86 15.62 -7.68
C THR A 143 -11.34 15.09 -9.03
N ALA A 144 -12.65 15.04 -9.28
CA ALA A 144 -13.23 14.55 -10.52
C ALA A 144 -12.82 15.39 -11.74
N GLY A 145 -12.60 16.70 -11.53
CA GLY A 145 -12.17 17.63 -12.57
C GLY A 145 -10.84 17.26 -13.24
N HIS A 146 -9.96 16.56 -12.54
CA HIS A 146 -8.70 16.07 -13.10
C HIS A 146 -8.87 14.93 -14.12
N PHE A 147 -10.03 14.28 -14.16
CA PHE A 147 -10.29 13.10 -14.99
C PHE A 147 -11.26 13.37 -16.16
N ASN A 148 -11.75 14.60 -16.31
CA ASN A 148 -12.61 15.04 -17.44
C ASN A 148 -13.85 14.18 -17.67
N VAL A 149 -14.45 13.62 -16.62
CA VAL A 149 -15.65 12.78 -16.70
C VAL A 149 -16.90 13.63 -16.63
N LEU A 150 -17.86 13.38 -17.53
CA LEU A 150 -19.15 14.09 -17.54
C LEU A 150 -20.23 13.29 -16.81
N PRO A 151 -21.14 13.95 -16.08
CA PRO A 151 -22.22 13.29 -15.33
C PRO A 151 -23.14 12.41 -16.17
N GLU A 152 -23.31 12.75 -17.44
CA GLU A 152 -24.18 12.05 -18.40
C GLU A 152 -23.56 10.76 -18.95
N GLN A 153 -22.24 10.61 -18.85
CA GLN A 153 -21.55 9.41 -19.33
C GLN A 153 -21.96 8.19 -18.50
N LYS A 154 -22.09 7.05 -19.17
CA LYS A 154 -22.26 5.76 -18.47
C LYS A 154 -20.92 5.25 -17.98
N VAL A 155 -20.92 4.53 -16.85
CA VAL A 155 -19.73 3.87 -16.31
C VAL A 155 -19.04 2.98 -17.36
N ALA A 156 -19.83 2.26 -18.18
CA ALA A 156 -19.31 1.41 -19.27
C ALA A 156 -18.48 2.17 -20.31
N GLN A 157 -18.62 3.49 -20.41
CA GLN A 157 -17.93 4.33 -21.39
C GLN A 157 -16.59 4.88 -20.86
N LEU A 158 -16.34 4.75 -19.56
CA LEU A 158 -15.14 5.27 -18.93
C LEU A 158 -13.94 4.37 -19.20
N SER A 159 -12.80 4.99 -19.45
CA SER A 159 -11.50 4.34 -19.36
C SER A 159 -11.21 3.87 -17.91
N ARG A 160 -10.21 3.02 -17.74
CA ARG A 160 -9.81 2.57 -16.42
C ARG A 160 -9.35 3.74 -15.53
N GLY A 161 -8.60 4.69 -16.10
CA GLY A 161 -8.13 5.88 -15.39
C GLY A 161 -9.28 6.79 -14.94
N GLU A 162 -10.27 7.02 -15.81
CA GLU A 162 -11.46 7.78 -15.45
C GLU A 162 -12.28 7.09 -14.34
N ARG A 163 -12.44 5.75 -14.40
CA ARG A 163 -13.10 4.99 -13.33
C ARG A 163 -12.34 5.11 -12.01
N ALA A 164 -11.02 4.98 -12.03
CA ALA A 164 -10.16 5.13 -10.85
C ALA A 164 -10.31 6.53 -10.24
N GLY A 165 -10.27 7.57 -11.08
CA GLY A 165 -10.43 8.95 -10.65
C GLY A 165 -11.77 9.24 -10.01
N ILE A 166 -12.88 8.75 -10.61
CA ILE A 166 -14.22 8.92 -10.02
C ILE A 166 -14.38 8.14 -8.71
N ASN A 167 -13.83 6.91 -8.60
CA ASN A 167 -13.85 6.17 -7.34
C ASN A 167 -13.06 6.91 -6.25
N LEU A 168 -11.89 7.44 -6.58
CA LEU A 168 -11.11 8.25 -5.65
C LEU A 168 -11.89 9.51 -5.25
N ALA A 169 -12.46 10.26 -6.22
CA ALA A 169 -13.25 11.45 -5.95
C ALA A 169 -14.43 11.17 -5.00
N MET A 170 -15.14 10.05 -5.22
CA MET A 170 -16.23 9.63 -4.32
C MET A 170 -15.72 9.26 -2.93
N ALA A 171 -14.58 8.56 -2.83
CA ALA A 171 -14.00 8.17 -1.55
C ALA A 171 -13.51 9.41 -0.76
N LEU A 172 -12.91 10.40 -1.42
CA LEU A 172 -12.47 11.65 -0.80
C LEU A 172 -13.64 12.55 -0.40
N ALA A 173 -14.70 12.59 -1.20
CA ALA A 173 -15.91 13.36 -0.90
C ALA A 173 -16.65 12.87 0.36
N GLN A 174 -16.43 11.64 0.80
CA GLN A 174 -16.92 11.12 2.08
C GLN A 174 -16.27 11.79 3.29
N SER A 175 -15.24 12.62 3.09
CA SER A 175 -14.39 13.22 4.14
C SER A 175 -13.85 12.17 5.12
N PRO A 176 -13.12 11.15 4.62
CA PRO A 176 -12.68 10.03 5.43
C PRO A 176 -11.56 10.44 6.39
N GLU A 177 -11.54 9.85 7.59
CA GLU A 177 -10.38 9.94 8.50
C GLU A 177 -9.29 8.91 8.13
N LEU A 178 -9.71 7.83 7.47
CA LEU A 178 -8.83 6.79 6.95
C LEU A 178 -9.24 6.41 5.54
N LEU A 179 -8.29 6.45 4.61
CA LEU A 179 -8.43 6.00 3.24
C LEU A 179 -7.56 4.75 3.02
N ILE A 180 -8.18 3.64 2.63
CA ILE A 180 -7.50 2.39 2.30
C ILE A 180 -7.54 2.20 0.78
N LEU A 181 -6.37 1.97 0.18
CA LEU A 181 -6.19 1.86 -1.26
C LEU A 181 -5.45 0.55 -1.59
N ASP A 182 -6.13 -0.37 -2.28
CA ASP A 182 -5.56 -1.67 -2.69
C ASP A 182 -5.25 -1.64 -4.18
N GLU A 183 -3.97 -1.43 -4.55
CA GLU A 183 -3.47 -1.34 -5.93
C GLU A 183 -4.25 -0.36 -6.84
N PRO A 184 -4.59 0.85 -6.37
CA PRO A 184 -5.59 1.70 -7.03
C PRO A 184 -5.09 2.27 -8.38
N THR A 185 -3.78 2.30 -8.61
CA THR A 185 -3.15 2.84 -9.82
C THR A 185 -2.81 1.76 -10.84
N LEU A 186 -3.14 0.49 -10.55
CA LEU A 186 -2.83 -0.63 -11.43
C LEU A 186 -3.48 -0.47 -12.81
N GLY A 187 -2.65 -0.41 -13.86
CA GLY A 187 -3.10 -0.28 -15.25
C GLY A 187 -3.57 1.12 -15.63
N LEU A 188 -3.30 2.15 -14.83
CA LEU A 188 -3.47 3.53 -15.22
C LEU A 188 -2.28 3.99 -16.08
N ASP A 189 -2.54 4.92 -17.00
CA ASP A 189 -1.49 5.64 -17.69
C ASP A 189 -0.76 6.65 -16.79
N VAL A 190 0.34 7.20 -17.27
CA VAL A 190 1.20 8.11 -16.48
C VAL A 190 0.46 9.38 -16.03
N VAL A 191 -0.45 9.91 -16.88
CA VAL A 191 -1.19 11.15 -16.56
C VAL A 191 -2.21 10.89 -15.45
N ALA A 192 -3.01 9.83 -15.60
CA ALA A 192 -4.01 9.43 -14.60
C ALA A 192 -3.35 9.06 -13.26
N LYS A 193 -2.21 8.36 -13.28
CA LYS A 193 -1.42 8.06 -12.08
C LYS A 193 -0.97 9.31 -11.35
N ARG A 194 -0.40 10.26 -12.10
CA ARG A 194 0.07 11.52 -11.52
C ARG A 194 -1.06 12.29 -10.86
N ALA A 195 -2.20 12.44 -11.53
CA ALA A 195 -3.38 13.10 -10.99
C ALA A 195 -3.90 12.40 -9.72
N PHE A 196 -3.91 11.05 -9.73
CA PHE A 196 -4.30 10.25 -8.59
C PHE A 196 -3.40 10.50 -7.37
N LEU A 197 -2.08 10.43 -7.54
CA LEU A 197 -1.12 10.65 -6.45
C LEU A 197 -1.14 12.09 -5.92
N GLU A 198 -1.31 13.08 -6.79
CA GLU A 198 -1.46 14.48 -6.40
C GLU A 198 -2.72 14.69 -5.54
N ALA A 199 -3.84 14.06 -5.88
CA ALA A 199 -5.06 14.10 -5.07
C ALA A 199 -4.88 13.44 -3.70
N LEU A 200 -4.11 12.33 -3.61
CA LEU A 200 -3.78 11.70 -2.32
C LEU A 200 -2.96 12.62 -1.42
N MET A 201 -1.89 13.20 -1.95
CA MET A 201 -1.02 14.11 -1.18
C MET A 201 -1.82 15.32 -0.68
N PHE A 202 -2.68 15.87 -1.51
CA PHE A 202 -3.54 17.00 -1.13
C PHE A 202 -4.47 16.61 0.03
N CYS A 203 -5.17 15.48 -0.06
CA CYS A 203 -6.05 14.99 1.00
C CYS A 203 -5.32 14.79 2.34
N ASN A 204 -4.13 14.21 2.31
CA ASN A 204 -3.35 14.01 3.53
C ASN A 204 -2.88 15.33 4.14
N SER A 205 -2.38 16.26 3.32
CA SER A 205 -1.82 17.54 3.80
C SER A 205 -2.87 18.51 4.36
N VAL A 206 -4.08 18.53 3.77
CA VAL A 206 -5.14 19.49 4.14
C VAL A 206 -6.04 18.96 5.25
N ASP A 207 -6.41 17.66 5.19
CA ASP A 207 -7.40 17.07 6.08
C ASP A 207 -6.80 16.22 7.19
N ALA A 208 -5.49 16.04 7.20
CA ALA A 208 -4.81 15.06 8.05
C ALA A 208 -5.42 13.64 7.93
N CYS A 209 -6.02 13.32 6.77
CA CYS A 209 -6.52 11.99 6.48
C CYS A 209 -5.37 10.99 6.49
N THR A 210 -5.51 9.91 7.23
CA THR A 210 -4.54 8.83 7.19
C THR A 210 -4.77 8.00 5.94
N ILE A 211 -3.71 7.66 5.22
CA ILE A 211 -3.80 6.87 4.01
C ILE A 211 -3.00 5.58 4.18
N ILE A 212 -3.63 4.44 3.90
CA ILE A 212 -2.95 3.15 3.75
C ILE A 212 -3.00 2.78 2.27
N TYR A 213 -1.85 2.79 1.64
CA TYR A 213 -1.69 2.63 0.20
C TYR A 213 -0.92 1.34 -0.11
N CYS A 214 -1.55 0.39 -0.79
CA CYS A 214 -0.89 -0.80 -1.29
C CYS A 214 -0.51 -0.59 -2.76
N SER A 215 0.77 -0.68 -3.07
CA SER A 215 1.29 -0.67 -4.44
C SER A 215 2.51 -1.57 -4.56
N HIS A 216 2.70 -2.12 -5.75
CA HIS A 216 3.94 -2.80 -6.13
C HIS A 216 4.89 -1.90 -6.91
N GLN A 217 4.54 -0.63 -7.13
CA GLN A 217 5.34 0.35 -7.86
C GLN A 217 6.12 1.22 -6.86
N MET A 218 7.39 0.92 -6.70
CA MET A 218 8.24 1.57 -5.70
C MET A 218 8.42 3.08 -5.97
N GLU A 219 8.43 3.50 -7.22
CA GLU A 219 8.50 4.93 -7.60
C GLU A 219 7.31 5.74 -7.07
N GLU A 220 6.11 5.15 -7.02
CA GLU A 220 4.94 5.78 -6.42
C GLU A 220 5.10 5.92 -4.91
N ILE A 221 5.63 4.87 -4.27
CA ILE A 221 5.85 4.82 -2.82
C ILE A 221 6.90 5.83 -2.39
N GLU A 222 8.05 5.89 -3.08
CA GLU A 222 9.10 6.88 -2.82
C GLU A 222 8.57 8.33 -2.90
N ARG A 223 7.57 8.55 -3.75
CA ARG A 223 7.01 9.88 -3.96
C ARG A 223 6.03 10.33 -2.88
N VAL A 224 5.25 9.41 -2.29
CA VAL A 224 4.10 9.79 -1.45
C VAL A 224 4.14 9.24 -0.04
N ALA A 225 4.88 8.16 0.24
CA ALA A 225 4.78 7.47 1.52
C ALA A 225 5.69 8.07 2.60
N ASP A 226 5.11 8.33 3.77
CA ASP A 226 5.86 8.66 4.99
C ASP A 226 6.43 7.40 5.68
N ASN A 227 5.75 6.27 5.53
CA ASN A 227 6.16 4.99 6.11
C ASN A 227 5.98 3.84 5.12
N LEU A 228 6.93 2.92 5.14
CA LEU A 228 6.93 1.66 4.42
C LEU A 228 6.64 0.52 5.40
N ILE A 229 5.65 -0.32 5.08
CA ILE A 229 5.28 -1.52 5.84
C ILE A 229 5.52 -2.71 4.92
N ILE A 230 6.47 -3.59 5.28
CA ILE A 230 6.78 -4.78 4.48
C ILE A 230 6.11 -6.00 5.10
N LEU A 231 5.20 -6.60 4.33
CA LEU A 231 4.54 -7.85 4.68
C LEU A 231 5.12 -9.01 3.87
N GLU A 232 5.36 -10.12 4.54
CA GLU A 232 5.81 -11.36 3.91
C GLU A 232 5.14 -12.57 4.58
N ARG A 233 4.50 -13.43 3.79
CA ARG A 233 3.83 -14.65 4.27
C ARG A 233 2.85 -14.42 5.43
N GLY A 234 2.18 -13.25 5.42
CA GLY A 234 1.20 -12.86 6.44
C GLY A 234 1.78 -12.26 7.72
N GLU A 235 3.09 -12.05 7.79
CA GLU A 235 3.81 -11.48 8.93
C GLU A 235 4.32 -10.07 8.61
N LEU A 236 4.41 -9.20 9.63
CA LEU A 236 5.12 -7.92 9.54
C LEU A 236 6.63 -8.20 9.59
N LYS A 237 7.35 -7.78 8.57
CA LYS A 237 8.81 -7.96 8.52
C LYS A 237 9.57 -6.66 8.79
N HIS A 238 9.01 -5.53 8.38
CA HIS A 238 9.66 -4.24 8.57
C HIS A 238 8.63 -3.10 8.55
N MET A 239 8.94 -2.02 9.29
CA MET A 239 8.21 -0.76 9.26
C MET A 239 9.16 0.38 9.61
N SER A 240 9.37 1.32 8.68
CA SER A 240 10.15 2.56 8.84
C SER A 240 9.81 3.54 7.74
N ALA A 241 10.39 4.74 7.75
CA ALA A 241 10.38 5.61 6.57
C ALA A 241 11.11 4.93 5.40
N PRO A 242 10.70 5.19 4.14
CA PRO A 242 11.38 4.62 2.96
C PRO A 242 12.87 4.93 2.92
N ASP A 243 13.27 6.16 3.24
CA ASP A 243 14.68 6.57 3.26
C ASP A 243 15.48 5.82 4.33
N GLU A 244 14.93 5.70 5.55
CA GLU A 244 15.54 4.91 6.63
C GLU A 244 15.73 3.44 6.23
N PHE A 245 14.79 2.87 5.49
CA PHE A 245 14.94 1.51 4.97
C PHE A 245 16.08 1.42 3.95
N CYS A 246 16.16 2.38 3.02
CA CYS A 246 17.24 2.44 2.05
C CYS A 246 18.62 2.61 2.70
N GLU A 247 18.73 3.43 3.76
CA GLU A 247 19.98 3.61 4.51
C GLU A 247 20.47 2.33 5.21
N ARG A 248 19.54 1.43 5.55
CA ARG A 248 19.86 0.11 6.14
C ARG A 248 20.34 -0.92 5.12
N VAL A 249 20.13 -0.67 3.82
CA VAL A 249 20.54 -1.57 2.75
C VAL A 249 21.74 -0.98 2.00
N SER A 250 22.85 -1.71 1.95
CA SER A 250 24.04 -1.30 1.22
C SER A 250 24.24 -2.17 -0.01
N LEU A 251 24.57 -1.56 -1.14
CA LEU A 251 24.99 -2.23 -2.37
C LEU A 251 26.50 -2.14 -2.55
N TRP A 252 27.14 -3.29 -2.58
CA TRP A 252 28.56 -3.42 -2.87
C TRP A 252 28.75 -4.08 -4.23
N VAL A 253 29.69 -3.56 -5.00
CA VAL A 253 30.08 -4.11 -6.30
C VAL A 253 31.55 -4.48 -6.23
N ALA A 254 31.89 -5.72 -6.55
CA ALA A 254 33.25 -6.20 -6.48
C ALA A 254 33.51 -7.33 -7.47
N ASP A 255 34.76 -7.53 -7.83
CA ASP A 255 35.22 -8.76 -8.47
C ASP A 255 35.52 -9.80 -7.37
N LEU A 256 34.78 -10.90 -7.35
CA LEU A 256 34.82 -11.92 -6.31
C LEU A 256 35.11 -13.30 -6.89
N PRO A 257 36.02 -14.08 -6.26
CA PRO A 257 36.24 -15.48 -6.61
C PRO A 257 34.96 -16.31 -6.42
N ALA A 258 34.73 -17.32 -7.27
CA ALA A 258 33.54 -18.16 -7.20
C ALA A 258 33.33 -18.81 -5.81
N ALA A 259 34.42 -19.23 -5.15
CA ALA A 259 34.37 -19.81 -3.80
C ALA A 259 33.86 -18.78 -2.77
N ALA A 260 34.24 -17.52 -2.89
CA ALA A 260 33.78 -16.44 -2.00
C ALA A 260 32.29 -16.16 -2.18
N VAL A 261 31.76 -16.20 -3.41
CA VAL A 261 30.32 -16.01 -3.69
C VAL A 261 29.47 -17.05 -2.95
N THR A 262 29.91 -18.32 -2.93
CA THR A 262 29.19 -19.39 -2.22
C THR A 262 29.22 -19.16 -0.71
N ALA A 263 30.36 -18.76 -0.14
CA ALA A 263 30.49 -18.49 1.27
C ALA A 263 29.70 -17.25 1.71
N LEU A 264 29.67 -16.18 0.90
CA LEU A 264 28.91 -14.98 1.18
C LEU A 264 27.39 -15.22 1.12
N ARG A 265 26.92 -16.09 0.22
CA ARG A 265 25.49 -16.42 0.10
C ARG A 265 24.92 -17.06 1.38
N ALA A 266 25.74 -17.75 2.16
CA ALA A 266 25.32 -18.36 3.40
C ALA A 266 25.24 -17.38 4.59
N ARG A 267 25.64 -16.13 4.40
CA ARG A 267 25.65 -15.14 5.49
C ARG A 267 24.26 -14.49 5.66
N PRO A 268 23.74 -14.40 6.89
CA PRO A 268 22.37 -13.94 7.16
C PRO A 268 22.14 -12.47 6.79
N GLU A 269 23.19 -11.64 6.81
CA GLU A 269 23.11 -10.23 6.42
C GLU A 269 23.03 -10.02 4.90
N VAL A 270 23.38 -11.02 4.08
CA VAL A 270 23.36 -10.91 2.64
C VAL A 270 21.94 -11.14 2.13
N LEU A 271 21.34 -10.10 1.58
CA LEU A 271 20.00 -10.16 1.01
C LEU A 271 19.99 -10.75 -0.40
N LEU A 272 20.98 -10.33 -1.22
CA LEU A 272 21.06 -10.73 -2.64
C LEU A 272 22.50 -10.75 -3.10
N LEU A 273 22.84 -11.78 -3.87
CA LEU A 273 24.07 -11.89 -4.63
C LEU A 273 23.75 -12.12 -6.10
N GLN A 274 24.16 -11.18 -6.96
CA GLN A 274 23.91 -11.26 -8.39
C GLN A 274 25.17 -10.90 -9.17
N LYS A 275 25.50 -11.68 -10.20
CA LYS A 275 26.61 -11.37 -11.11
C LYS A 275 26.05 -10.61 -12.31
N LEU A 276 26.56 -9.38 -12.52
CA LEU A 276 26.22 -8.50 -13.63
C LEU A 276 27.52 -7.96 -14.25
N ASP A 277 27.64 -8.01 -15.55
CA ASP A 277 28.79 -7.49 -16.31
C ASP A 277 30.17 -7.92 -15.78
N GLY A 278 30.25 -9.16 -15.31
CA GLY A 278 31.49 -9.74 -14.75
C GLY A 278 31.70 -9.45 -13.27
N LEU A 279 31.06 -8.46 -12.68
CA LEU A 279 31.16 -8.09 -11.27
C LEU A 279 30.05 -8.72 -10.45
N VAL A 280 30.31 -8.88 -9.17
CA VAL A 280 29.32 -9.39 -8.21
C VAL A 280 28.71 -8.22 -7.43
N HIS A 281 27.39 -8.09 -7.53
CA HIS A 281 26.59 -7.16 -6.74
C HIS A 281 26.13 -7.86 -5.47
N VAL A 282 26.49 -7.29 -4.32
CA VAL A 282 26.17 -7.82 -2.99
C VAL A 282 25.29 -6.81 -2.27
N LEU A 283 24.03 -7.14 -2.04
CA LEU A 283 23.13 -6.34 -1.19
C LEU A 283 23.11 -6.92 0.22
N ILE A 284 23.32 -6.06 1.20
CA ILE A 284 23.38 -6.43 2.61
C ILE A 284 22.48 -5.54 3.45
N LEU A 285 21.95 -6.10 4.55
CA LEU A 285 21.12 -5.41 5.52
C LEU A 285 21.92 -5.12 6.79
N ASP A 286 21.68 -3.93 7.38
CA ASP A 286 22.22 -3.51 8.69
C ASP A 286 23.76 -3.55 8.77
N ARG A 287 24.45 -3.13 7.71
CA ARG A 287 25.91 -3.05 7.69
C ARG A 287 26.39 -1.64 7.35
N ASP A 288 27.45 -1.29 8.05
CA ASP A 288 28.11 0.00 7.88
C ASP A 288 29.09 0.02 6.68
N ALA A 289 29.77 1.14 6.53
CA ALA A 289 30.76 1.37 5.47
C ALA A 289 31.96 0.42 5.50
N GLN A 290 32.18 -0.34 6.57
CA GLN A 290 33.35 -1.24 6.70
C GLN A 290 33.15 -2.61 6.05
N TYR A 291 31.95 -2.91 5.52
CA TYR A 291 31.73 -4.21 4.87
C TYR A 291 32.65 -4.46 3.66
N GLY A 292 33.18 -3.39 3.06
CA GLY A 292 34.21 -3.49 2.03
C GLY A 292 35.48 -4.27 2.49
N GLU A 293 35.85 -4.16 3.78
CA GLU A 293 36.95 -4.91 4.37
C GLU A 293 36.62 -6.41 4.46
N VAL A 294 35.36 -6.72 4.78
CA VAL A 294 34.86 -8.11 4.80
C VAL A 294 34.97 -8.72 3.39
N LEU A 295 34.51 -8.00 2.37
CA LEU A 295 34.62 -8.45 0.97
C LEU A 295 36.07 -8.64 0.54
N THR A 296 36.97 -7.73 0.94
CA THR A 296 38.40 -7.83 0.67
C THR A 296 39.00 -9.07 1.35
N GLY A 297 38.55 -9.38 2.57
CA GLY A 297 38.93 -10.62 3.28
C GLY A 297 38.49 -11.90 2.57
N PHE A 298 37.45 -11.85 1.75
CA PHE A 298 37.04 -12.92 0.84
C PHE A 298 37.77 -12.92 -0.51
N GLY A 299 38.81 -12.09 -0.66
CA GLY A 299 39.60 -11.98 -1.88
C GLY A 299 38.93 -11.10 -2.97
N ALA A 300 38.04 -10.20 -2.57
CA ALA A 300 37.46 -9.23 -3.51
C ALA A 300 38.49 -8.22 -3.99
N SER A 301 38.41 -7.86 -5.26
CA SER A 301 39.08 -6.70 -5.84
C SER A 301 38.05 -5.70 -6.38
N HIS A 302 38.51 -4.45 -6.59
CA HIS A 302 37.64 -3.37 -7.12
C HIS A 302 36.36 -3.16 -6.31
N VAL A 303 36.45 -3.19 -4.97
CA VAL A 303 35.31 -3.04 -4.07
C VAL A 303 34.81 -1.60 -4.08
N GLN A 304 33.54 -1.41 -4.44
CA GLN A 304 32.88 -0.10 -4.49
C GLN A 304 31.49 -0.20 -3.86
N THR A 305 31.05 0.87 -3.18
CA THR A 305 29.67 1.01 -2.74
C THR A 305 28.89 1.84 -3.74
N MET A 306 27.62 1.51 -3.95
CA MET A 306 26.70 2.23 -4.85
C MET A 306 25.40 2.57 -4.14
N PRO A 307 24.72 3.68 -4.51
CA PRO A 307 23.38 3.99 -4.03
C PRO A 307 22.40 2.85 -4.34
N VAL A 308 21.46 2.65 -3.43
CA VAL A 308 20.39 1.65 -3.58
C VAL A 308 19.06 2.38 -3.74
N SER A 309 18.29 2.07 -4.79
CA SER A 309 16.91 2.51 -4.92
C SER A 309 16.00 1.69 -4.01
N LEU A 310 14.85 2.26 -3.62
CA LEU A 310 13.85 1.57 -2.82
C LEU A 310 13.41 0.25 -3.48
N ASP A 311 13.18 0.28 -4.80
CA ASP A 311 12.81 -0.91 -5.57
C ASP A 311 13.84 -2.04 -5.38
N ARG A 312 15.12 -1.72 -5.54
CA ARG A 312 16.20 -2.72 -5.40
C ARG A 312 16.33 -3.23 -3.96
N ALA A 313 16.20 -2.33 -2.98
CA ALA A 313 16.27 -2.67 -1.57
C ALA A 313 15.11 -3.59 -1.14
N VAL A 314 13.88 -3.22 -1.48
CA VAL A 314 12.67 -4.00 -1.16
C VAL A 314 12.67 -5.35 -1.87
N ASN A 315 13.01 -5.37 -3.17
CA ASN A 315 13.09 -6.62 -3.94
C ASN A 315 14.14 -7.58 -3.35
N ALA A 316 15.33 -7.09 -3.00
CA ALA A 316 16.35 -7.90 -2.35
C ALA A 316 15.89 -8.44 -1.00
N PHE A 317 15.21 -7.59 -0.22
CA PHE A 317 14.67 -7.98 1.08
C PHE A 317 13.60 -9.06 0.97
N LEU A 318 12.68 -8.97 0.01
CA LEU A 318 11.58 -9.92 -0.19
C LEU A 318 12.04 -11.24 -0.84
N THR A 319 13.16 -11.24 -1.57
CA THR A 319 13.65 -12.44 -2.26
C THR A 319 14.69 -13.23 -1.46
N ARG A 320 15.15 -12.70 -0.31
CA ARG A 320 16.22 -13.33 0.49
C ARG A 320 15.94 -14.77 0.94
N ASP A 321 14.67 -15.10 1.24
CA ASP A 321 14.27 -16.43 1.70
C ASP A 321 14.15 -17.49 0.58
N HIS A 322 14.19 -17.07 -0.69
CA HIS A 322 14.15 -18.01 -1.81
C HIS A 322 15.53 -18.60 -2.14
N ALA A 323 16.59 -18.11 -1.48
CA ALA A 323 17.96 -18.60 -1.64
C ALA A 323 18.39 -19.62 -0.58
N ALA A 324 17.51 -20.00 0.37
CA ALA A 324 17.79 -21.09 1.29
C ALA A 324 17.99 -22.41 0.53
N PRO A 325 19.01 -23.24 0.87
CA PRO A 325 19.30 -24.45 0.14
C PRO A 325 18.07 -25.38 0.16
N ALA A 326 17.70 -25.88 -1.01
CA ALA A 326 16.79 -27.01 -1.11
C ALA A 326 17.36 -28.15 -0.25
N GLU A 327 16.63 -28.56 0.78
CA GLU A 327 16.88 -29.83 1.44
C GLU A 327 16.87 -30.92 0.37
N GLU A 328 18.01 -31.58 0.17
CA GLU A 328 18.12 -32.81 -0.59
C GLU A 328 17.26 -33.87 0.09
N GLY A 329 16.13 -34.15 -0.49
CA GLY A 329 15.22 -35.15 0.03
C GLY A 329 14.17 -35.61 -0.99
N ALA A 330 14.59 -36.51 -1.88
CA ALA A 330 13.81 -37.59 -2.51
C ALA A 330 12.64 -37.26 -3.46
N GLY A 331 12.79 -37.66 -4.69
CA GLY A 331 11.71 -38.34 -5.43
C GLY A 331 11.16 -37.62 -6.63
N HIS A 332 11.69 -37.96 -7.77
CA HIS A 332 11.03 -37.90 -9.08
C HIS A 332 9.50 -37.99 -9.02
N VAL A 333 8.81 -37.06 -9.68
CA VAL A 333 7.82 -37.41 -10.70
C VAL A 333 7.69 -36.23 -11.69
N ARG A 334 8.15 -36.45 -12.91
CA ARG A 334 7.67 -35.75 -14.11
C ARG A 334 6.21 -36.07 -14.29
N THR A 335 5.39 -35.07 -14.53
CA THR A 335 4.34 -35.19 -15.56
C THR A 335 3.95 -33.82 -16.09
N GLN A 336 4.02 -33.72 -17.39
CA GLN A 336 3.43 -32.78 -18.33
C GLN A 336 1.96 -32.47 -18.01
N TRP A 337 1.57 -31.24 -18.10
CA TRP A 337 0.63 -30.60 -19.07
C TRP A 337 0.61 -29.09 -18.82
#